data_daee1ff85ce34ab1c1db8a1677aa8683
#
_entry.id   daee1ff85ce34ab1c1db8a1677aa8683
#
_cell.length_a   1.000
_cell.length_b   1.000
_cell.length_c   1.000
_cell.angle_alpha   90.00
_cell.angle_beta   90.00
_cell.angle_gamma   90.00
#
_symmetry.space_group_name_H-M   'P 1'
#
loop_
_entity.id
_entity.type
_entity.pdbx_description
1 polymer ?
#
loop_
_entity_poly.entity_id
_entity_poly.type
_entity_poly.pdbx_seq_one_letter_code
_entity_poly.pdbx_strand_id
1 'polypeptide(L)'
;MSPAAMGGTHSIDFLLWCLQPRLPVRVYSQQSGKLFNQVSDTHDHQWIMVTMDDGTTISAGSGWVLPLGYPQYSQSWIEIIGTDGALTVDDTHRDISLNTVRDGIRYPLSSMPGERVDHVFAGAMVDETLHFVAAVANGQPALVTAREARLVMDVTMAADRSAETGQVVELPIRGDIP
;
A
#
# COMPACT_ATOMS: atom_id res chain seq x y z
N MET A 1 -10.26 3.86 10.85
CA MET A 1 -9.09 3.29 10.13
C MET A 1 -8.65 4.31 9.11
N SER A 2 -7.36 4.64 9.06
CA SER A 2 -6.83 5.64 8.12
C SER A 2 -6.56 5.05 6.73
N PRO A 3 -6.46 5.89 5.68
CA PRO A 3 -6.02 5.46 4.36
C PRO A 3 -4.63 4.81 4.38
N ALA A 4 -3.71 5.30 5.23
CA ALA A 4 -2.39 4.71 5.40
C ALA A 4 -2.45 3.27 5.91
N ALA A 5 -3.25 3.03 6.95
CA ALA A 5 -3.36 1.71 7.59
C ALA A 5 -4.07 0.67 6.71
N MET A 6 -4.86 1.08 5.73
CA MET A 6 -5.56 0.13 4.84
C MET A 6 -4.81 -0.07 3.51
N GLY A 7 -4.81 0.92 2.65
CA GLY A 7 -4.20 0.81 1.32
C GLY A 7 -2.70 1.09 1.32
N GLY A 8 -2.25 2.01 2.17
CA GLY A 8 -0.86 2.43 2.23
C GLY A 8 0.09 1.33 2.71
N THR A 9 -0.37 0.39 3.55
CA THR A 9 0.44 -0.72 4.04
C THR A 9 1.06 -1.55 2.93
N HIS A 10 0.32 -1.84 1.86
CA HIS A 10 0.82 -2.64 0.74
C HIS A 10 2.00 -1.98 0.02
N SER A 11 1.87 -0.69 -0.29
CA SER A 11 2.94 0.06 -0.97
C SER A 11 4.15 0.28 -0.05
N ILE A 12 3.91 0.57 1.24
CA ILE A 12 4.98 0.76 2.23
C ILE A 12 5.74 -0.55 2.44
N ASP A 13 5.04 -1.68 2.60
CA ASP A 13 5.67 -3.00 2.76
C ASP A 13 6.58 -3.34 1.58
N PHE A 14 6.07 -3.19 0.37
CA PHE A 14 6.84 -3.44 -0.85
C PHE A 14 8.08 -2.54 -0.93
N LEU A 15 7.96 -1.25 -0.63
CA LEU A 15 9.09 -0.32 -0.67
C LEU A 15 10.12 -0.61 0.43
N LEU A 16 9.68 -0.93 1.64
CA LEU A 16 10.57 -1.33 2.72
C LEU A 16 11.31 -2.63 2.38
N TRP A 17 10.64 -3.59 1.77
CA TRP A 17 11.26 -4.81 1.27
C TRP A 17 12.34 -4.54 0.21
N CYS A 18 12.05 -3.68 -0.76
CA CYS A 18 13.03 -3.29 -1.79
C CYS A 18 14.24 -2.55 -1.21
N LEU A 19 14.07 -1.84 -0.11
CA LEU A 19 15.10 -1.00 0.51
C LEU A 19 15.89 -1.71 1.61
N GLN A 20 15.60 -2.97 1.92
CA GLN A 20 16.37 -3.72 2.92
C GLN A 20 17.87 -3.67 2.63
N PRO A 21 18.73 -3.58 3.67
CA PRO A 21 18.45 -3.63 5.12
C PRO A 21 18.17 -2.26 5.77
N ARG A 22 17.91 -1.21 5.00
CA ARG A 22 17.66 0.15 5.51
C ARG A 22 16.42 0.19 6.40
N LEU A 23 16.45 1.04 7.42
CA LEU A 23 15.36 1.19 8.39
C LEU A 23 14.72 2.58 8.30
N PRO A 24 13.39 2.69 8.40
CA PRO A 24 12.73 3.99 8.49
C PRO A 24 13.04 4.63 9.84
N VAL A 25 13.38 5.93 9.83
CA VAL A 25 13.76 6.70 11.03
C VAL A 25 12.86 7.89 11.30
N ARG A 26 12.19 8.45 10.28
CA ARG A 26 11.29 9.59 10.44
C ARG A 26 10.12 9.50 9.50
N VAL A 27 8.95 9.92 9.97
CA VAL A 27 7.71 9.98 9.18
C VAL A 27 7.06 11.35 9.33
N TYR A 28 6.67 11.94 8.20
CA TYR A 28 5.78 13.08 8.13
C TYR A 28 4.57 12.73 7.27
N SER A 29 3.39 13.18 7.68
CA SER A 29 2.17 12.87 6.95
C SER A 29 1.16 14.01 7.02
N GLN A 30 0.35 14.09 5.96
CA GLN A 30 -0.82 14.94 5.91
C GLN A 30 -2.01 14.14 5.39
N GLN A 31 -3.19 14.45 5.92
CA GLN A 31 -4.44 13.82 5.51
C GLN A 31 -5.48 14.88 5.16
N SER A 32 -6.40 14.52 4.28
CA SER A 32 -7.52 15.38 3.92
C SER A 32 -8.80 14.57 3.78
N GLY A 33 -9.92 15.20 4.11
CA GLY A 33 -11.25 14.59 3.97
C GLY A 33 -12.27 15.62 3.53
N LYS A 34 -13.05 15.26 2.52
CA LYS A 34 -14.17 16.07 2.00
C LYS A 34 -15.41 15.25 1.75
N LEU A 35 -15.28 13.95 1.56
CA LEU A 35 -16.36 13.03 1.24
C LEU A 35 -16.62 12.06 2.40
N PHE A 36 -15.67 11.21 2.74
CA PHE A 36 -15.86 10.20 3.77
C PHE A 36 -15.93 10.77 5.18
N ASN A 37 -15.23 11.85 5.47
CA ASN A 37 -15.30 12.50 6.77
C ASN A 37 -16.69 13.11 7.09
N GLN A 38 -17.58 13.18 6.10
CA GLN A 38 -18.96 13.61 6.32
C GLN A 38 -19.87 12.46 6.80
N VAL A 39 -19.46 11.21 6.57
CA VAL A 39 -20.27 10.01 6.87
C VAL A 39 -19.60 9.07 7.86
N SER A 40 -18.31 9.22 8.08
CA SER A 40 -17.55 8.42 9.05
C SER A 40 -16.34 9.21 9.53
N ASP A 41 -15.75 8.75 10.65
CA ASP A 41 -14.54 9.33 11.23
C ASP A 41 -13.29 8.81 10.50
N THR A 42 -13.20 9.14 9.18
CA THR A 42 -12.04 8.81 8.35
C THR A 42 -11.76 9.91 7.33
N HIS A 43 -10.56 9.92 6.79
CA HIS A 43 -10.13 10.85 5.76
C HIS A 43 -10.17 10.18 4.38
N ASP A 44 -10.30 11.00 3.33
CA ASP A 44 -10.38 10.52 1.94
C ASP A 44 -9.04 10.07 1.43
N HIS A 45 -7.99 10.78 1.83
CA HIS A 45 -6.64 10.60 1.30
C HIS A 45 -5.58 10.98 2.35
N GLN A 46 -4.43 10.31 2.29
CA GLN A 46 -3.28 10.57 3.14
C GLN A 46 -1.99 10.48 2.33
N TRP A 47 -1.11 11.48 2.47
CA TRP A 47 0.24 11.49 1.93
C TRP A 47 1.24 11.29 3.05
N ILE A 48 2.23 10.44 2.81
CA ILE A 48 3.21 9.99 3.79
C ILE A 48 4.60 10.18 3.19
N MET A 49 5.49 10.80 3.95
CA MET A 49 6.92 10.87 3.63
C MET A 49 7.70 10.14 4.70
N VAL A 50 8.54 9.20 4.30
CA VAL A 50 9.40 8.41 5.19
C VAL A 50 10.84 8.69 4.85
N THR A 51 11.67 8.96 5.86
CA THR A 51 13.13 9.04 5.72
C THR A 51 13.74 7.78 6.30
N MET A 52 14.63 7.16 5.52
CA MET A 52 15.39 5.99 5.93
C MET A 52 16.69 6.42 6.64
N ASP A 53 17.35 5.49 7.32
CA ASP A 53 18.59 5.72 8.10
C ASP A 53 19.79 6.16 7.25
N ASP A 54 19.80 5.87 5.95
CA ASP A 54 20.80 6.31 4.99
C ASP A 54 20.43 7.61 4.24
N GLY A 55 19.28 8.21 4.58
CA GLY A 55 18.77 9.41 3.93
C GLY A 55 17.88 9.15 2.71
N THR A 56 17.70 7.91 2.27
CA THR A 56 16.72 7.56 1.23
C THR A 56 15.32 8.01 1.66
N THR A 57 14.54 8.52 0.72
CA THR A 57 13.20 9.04 1.00
C THR A 57 12.16 8.27 0.23
N ILE A 58 11.09 7.89 0.91
CA ILE A 58 9.86 7.33 0.35
C ILE A 58 8.78 8.41 0.39
N SER A 59 8.01 8.54 -0.70
CA SER A 59 6.75 9.29 -0.76
C SER A 59 5.65 8.32 -1.14
N ALA A 60 4.65 8.16 -0.29
CA ALA A 60 3.53 7.26 -0.51
C ALA A 60 2.20 8.01 -0.36
N GLY A 61 1.28 7.77 -1.27
CA GLY A 61 -0.09 8.25 -1.18
C GLY A 61 -1.06 7.09 -1.11
N SER A 62 -2.10 7.23 -0.28
CA SER A 62 -3.17 6.26 -0.19
C SER A 62 -4.51 6.97 0.00
N GLY A 63 -5.56 6.46 -0.62
CA GLY A 63 -6.88 7.05 -0.54
C GLY A 63 -7.99 6.10 -0.96
N TRP A 64 -9.22 6.50 -0.60
CA TRP A 64 -10.43 5.74 -0.88
C TRP A 64 -11.16 6.21 -2.13
N VAL A 65 -10.82 7.41 -2.61
CA VAL A 65 -11.66 8.16 -3.56
C VAL A 65 -10.98 8.25 -4.91
N LEU A 66 -11.52 7.49 -5.85
CA LEU A 66 -11.25 7.65 -7.27
C LEU A 66 -12.51 8.18 -7.95
N PRO A 67 -12.40 9.00 -9.02
CA PRO A 67 -13.56 9.45 -9.79
C PRO A 67 -14.34 8.26 -10.37
N LEU A 68 -15.66 8.38 -10.45
CA LEU A 68 -16.51 7.32 -11.01
C LEU A 68 -16.14 6.92 -12.45
N GLY A 69 -15.54 7.84 -13.21
CA GLY A 69 -15.04 7.58 -14.56
C GLY A 69 -13.61 7.05 -14.61
N TYR A 70 -12.99 6.75 -13.46
CA TYR A 70 -11.63 6.21 -13.43
C TYR A 70 -11.60 4.82 -14.09
N PRO A 71 -10.53 4.48 -14.83
CA PRO A 71 -10.48 3.21 -15.57
C PRO A 71 -10.64 1.96 -14.71
N GLN A 72 -10.20 2.03 -13.45
CA GLN A 72 -10.24 0.93 -12.50
C GLN A 72 -10.76 1.40 -11.14
N TYR A 73 -11.22 0.46 -10.30
CA TYR A 73 -11.66 0.77 -8.94
C TYR A 73 -10.49 0.98 -7.96
N SER A 74 -9.29 0.55 -8.34
CA SER A 74 -8.04 0.69 -7.57
C SER A 74 -6.88 0.97 -8.52
N GLN A 75 -5.91 1.72 -8.05
CA GLN A 75 -4.70 2.05 -8.80
C GLN A 75 -3.49 1.93 -7.88
N SER A 76 -2.41 1.35 -8.41
CA SER A 76 -1.08 1.43 -7.82
C SER A 76 -0.10 2.03 -8.83
N TRP A 77 0.61 3.04 -8.40
CA TRP A 77 1.75 3.61 -9.12
C TRP A 77 2.94 3.60 -8.18
N ILE A 78 4.01 2.91 -8.58
CA ILE A 78 5.24 2.85 -7.80
C ILE A 78 6.40 3.23 -8.71
N GLU A 79 7.23 4.16 -8.25
CA GLU A 79 8.46 4.55 -8.92
C GLU A 79 9.62 4.47 -7.92
N ILE A 80 10.69 3.81 -8.31
CA ILE A 80 11.92 3.75 -7.54
C ILE A 80 13.02 4.34 -8.41
N ILE A 81 13.66 5.41 -7.95
CA ILE A 81 14.79 6.06 -8.62
C ILE A 81 16.05 5.81 -7.80
N GLY A 82 17.00 5.11 -8.39
CA GLY A 82 18.30 4.82 -7.81
C GLY A 82 19.43 5.46 -8.61
N THR A 83 20.65 5.32 -8.11
CA THR A 83 21.87 5.84 -8.76
C THR A 83 22.16 5.14 -10.09
N ASP A 84 21.76 3.89 -10.25
CA ASP A 84 22.10 3.04 -11.40
C ASP A 84 20.90 2.75 -12.30
N GLY A 85 19.71 3.25 -11.96
CA GLY A 85 18.52 3.04 -12.76
C GLY A 85 17.23 3.44 -12.08
N ALA A 86 16.12 3.24 -12.77
CA ALA A 86 14.79 3.45 -12.26
C ALA A 86 13.88 2.27 -12.59
N LEU A 87 12.91 2.02 -11.71
CA LEU A 87 11.85 1.03 -11.89
C LEU A 87 10.51 1.74 -11.76
N THR A 88 9.58 1.43 -12.65
CA THR A 88 8.20 1.92 -12.58
C THR A 88 7.25 0.73 -12.63
N VAL A 89 6.28 0.72 -11.73
CA VAL A 89 5.12 -0.17 -11.77
C VAL A 89 3.88 0.69 -11.97
N ASP A 90 3.12 0.40 -13.00
CA ASP A 90 1.84 1.04 -13.29
C ASP A 90 0.80 -0.05 -13.53
N ASP A 91 -0.14 -0.21 -12.63
CA ASP A 91 -1.24 -1.17 -12.78
C ASP A 91 -2.56 -0.52 -13.22
N THR A 92 -2.52 0.75 -13.61
CA THR A 92 -3.69 1.49 -14.09
C THR A 92 -4.28 0.87 -15.35
N HIS A 93 -3.43 0.34 -16.23
CA HIS A 93 -3.80 -0.22 -17.51
C HIS A 93 -3.40 -1.70 -17.57
N ARG A 94 -4.33 -2.59 -17.27
CA ARG A 94 -4.09 -4.03 -17.32
C ARG A 94 -4.47 -4.57 -18.69
N ASP A 95 -3.50 -4.91 -19.51
CA ASP A 95 -3.50 -5.72 -20.76
C ASP A 95 -4.68 -5.58 -21.75
N ILE A 96 -5.92 -5.35 -21.29
CA ILE A 96 -7.10 -5.28 -22.13
C ILE A 96 -7.68 -3.88 -22.12
N SER A 97 -7.77 -3.26 -23.30
CA SER A 97 -8.53 -2.04 -23.53
C SER A 97 -9.71 -2.35 -24.44
N LEU A 98 -10.93 -2.10 -23.97
CA LEU A 98 -12.15 -2.21 -24.73
C LEU A 98 -12.62 -0.81 -25.13
N ASN A 99 -12.74 -0.56 -26.44
CA ASN A 99 -13.27 0.71 -26.94
C ASN A 99 -14.59 0.46 -27.66
N THR A 100 -15.68 1.04 -27.16
CA THR A 100 -17.01 0.90 -27.72
C THR A 100 -17.65 2.26 -28.00
N VAL A 101 -18.54 2.30 -28.95
CA VAL A 101 -19.32 3.52 -29.26
C VAL A 101 -20.20 3.94 -28.09
N ARG A 102 -20.74 2.98 -27.34
CA ARG A 102 -21.67 3.23 -26.25
C ARG A 102 -20.98 3.68 -24.98
N ASP A 103 -19.90 2.99 -24.58
CA ASP A 103 -19.31 3.11 -23.25
C ASP A 103 -17.94 3.79 -23.28
N GLY A 104 -17.42 4.15 -24.49
CA GLY A 104 -16.06 4.68 -24.65
C GLY A 104 -14.99 3.65 -24.34
N ILE A 105 -13.88 4.13 -23.79
CA ILE A 105 -12.76 3.27 -23.37
C ILE A 105 -13.03 2.69 -21.99
N ARG A 106 -12.91 1.39 -21.87
CA ARG A 106 -12.98 0.61 -20.63
C ARG A 106 -11.75 -0.26 -20.49
N TYR A 107 -11.33 -0.52 -19.27
CA TYR A 107 -10.25 -1.44 -18.93
C TYR A 107 -10.83 -2.59 -18.09
N PRO A 108 -11.34 -3.68 -18.72
CA PRO A 108 -11.86 -4.81 -17.98
C PRO A 108 -10.78 -5.41 -17.10
N LEU A 109 -11.12 -5.70 -15.86
CA LEU A 109 -10.21 -6.40 -14.96
C LEU A 109 -10.00 -7.83 -15.45
N SER A 110 -8.76 -8.23 -15.64
CA SER A 110 -8.40 -9.59 -16.05
C SER A 110 -8.35 -10.56 -14.86
N SER A 111 -8.11 -10.04 -13.66
CA SER A 111 -8.15 -10.86 -12.44
C SER A 111 -8.37 -9.97 -11.22
N MET A 112 -9.12 -10.48 -10.26
CA MET A 112 -9.29 -9.91 -8.93
C MET A 112 -8.73 -10.88 -7.89
N PRO A 113 -8.23 -10.42 -6.74
CA PRO A 113 -7.89 -11.31 -5.64
C PRO A 113 -9.10 -12.16 -5.24
N GLY A 114 -8.96 -13.48 -5.26
CA GLY A 114 -10.02 -14.40 -4.88
C GLY A 114 -11.05 -14.73 -5.98
N GLU A 115 -10.84 -14.30 -7.21
CA GLU A 115 -11.68 -14.72 -8.34
C GLU A 115 -11.56 -16.22 -8.62
N ARG A 116 -12.65 -16.81 -9.12
CA ARG A 116 -12.65 -18.19 -9.59
C ARG A 116 -12.71 -18.22 -11.12
N VAL A 117 -11.72 -18.86 -11.70
CA VAL A 117 -11.67 -19.15 -13.13
C VAL A 117 -11.74 -20.66 -13.30
N ASP A 118 -12.79 -21.16 -13.95
CA ASP A 118 -13.02 -22.59 -14.19
C ASP A 118 -12.84 -23.45 -12.91
N HIS A 119 -13.50 -23.03 -11.83
CA HIS A 119 -13.47 -23.66 -10.50
C HIS A 119 -12.13 -23.56 -9.74
N VAL A 120 -11.12 -22.93 -10.31
CA VAL A 120 -9.83 -22.67 -9.66
C VAL A 120 -9.80 -21.23 -9.14
N PHE A 121 -9.38 -21.05 -7.92
CA PHE A 121 -9.12 -19.71 -7.40
C PHE A 121 -7.87 -19.13 -8.07
N ALA A 122 -7.95 -17.87 -8.47
CA ALA A 122 -6.88 -17.12 -9.11
C ALA A 122 -6.53 -15.88 -8.30
N GLY A 123 -5.38 -15.28 -8.61
CA GLY A 123 -4.89 -14.06 -7.96
C GLY A 123 -3.99 -14.31 -6.75
N ALA A 124 -3.36 -13.24 -6.27
CA ALA A 124 -2.29 -13.28 -5.28
C ALA A 124 -2.69 -13.90 -3.93
N MET A 125 -3.96 -13.80 -3.54
CA MET A 125 -4.44 -14.36 -2.26
C MET A 125 -4.34 -15.89 -2.18
N VAL A 126 -4.40 -16.58 -3.32
CA VAL A 126 -4.24 -18.04 -3.35
C VAL A 126 -2.80 -18.41 -3.00
N ASP A 127 -1.85 -17.77 -3.67
CA ASP A 127 -0.42 -18.04 -3.47
C ASP A 127 0.00 -17.69 -2.05
N GLU A 128 -0.47 -16.57 -1.51
CA GLU A 128 -0.25 -16.15 -0.12
C GLU A 128 -0.78 -17.21 0.87
N THR A 129 -2.02 -17.65 0.69
CA THR A 129 -2.66 -18.63 1.57
C THR A 129 -1.93 -19.97 1.52
N LEU A 130 -1.61 -20.47 0.32
CA LEU A 130 -0.89 -21.73 0.13
C LEU A 130 0.52 -21.65 0.73
N HIS A 131 1.22 -20.53 0.54
CA HIS A 131 2.53 -20.31 1.15
C HIS A 131 2.43 -20.40 2.68
N PHE A 132 1.48 -19.69 3.30
CA PHE A 132 1.34 -19.68 4.74
C PHE A 132 1.01 -21.09 5.29
N VAL A 133 0.06 -21.78 4.67
CA VAL A 133 -0.28 -23.17 5.06
C VAL A 133 0.93 -24.11 4.93
N ALA A 134 1.69 -24.00 3.84
CA ALA A 134 2.90 -24.81 3.63
C ALA A 134 3.99 -24.47 4.66
N ALA A 135 4.18 -23.19 4.98
CA ALA A 135 5.15 -22.76 5.99
C ALA A 135 4.81 -23.36 7.37
N VAL A 136 3.55 -23.28 7.79
CA VAL A 136 3.08 -23.87 9.05
C VAL A 136 3.24 -25.39 9.04
N ALA A 137 2.82 -26.08 7.98
CA ALA A 137 2.89 -27.54 7.88
C ALA A 137 4.33 -28.07 7.93
N ASN A 138 5.30 -27.32 7.40
CA ASN A 138 6.71 -27.71 7.34
C ASN A 138 7.57 -27.09 8.45
N GLY A 139 6.99 -26.34 9.39
CA GLY A 139 7.74 -25.67 10.46
C GLY A 139 8.74 -24.62 9.93
N GLN A 140 8.44 -24.00 8.79
CA GLN A 140 9.26 -22.96 8.17
C GLN A 140 8.70 -21.56 8.52
N PRO A 141 9.56 -20.52 8.57
CA PRO A 141 9.09 -19.15 8.73
C PRO A 141 8.25 -18.73 7.52
N ALA A 142 7.26 -17.86 7.76
CA ALA A 142 6.56 -17.19 6.67
C ALA A 142 7.49 -16.24 5.91
N LEU A 143 7.19 -15.99 4.63
CA LEU A 143 7.97 -15.09 3.78
C LEU A 143 8.03 -13.67 4.36
N VAL A 144 6.89 -13.16 4.84
CA VAL A 144 6.82 -11.91 5.61
C VAL A 144 6.77 -12.28 7.08
N THR A 145 7.76 -11.84 7.83
CA THR A 145 7.86 -12.10 9.26
C THR A 145 7.06 -11.11 10.09
N ALA A 146 6.70 -11.49 11.32
CA ALA A 146 6.04 -10.57 12.26
C ALA A 146 6.86 -9.29 12.53
N ARG A 147 8.19 -9.36 12.44
CA ARG A 147 9.07 -8.20 12.60
C ARG A 147 8.94 -7.22 11.42
N GLU A 148 8.88 -7.72 10.21
CA GLU A 148 8.69 -6.89 9.00
C GLU A 148 7.30 -6.28 9.00
N ALA A 149 6.26 -7.07 9.26
CA ALA A 149 4.89 -6.56 9.39
C ALA A 149 4.78 -5.48 10.49
N ARG A 150 5.47 -5.67 11.62
CA ARG A 150 5.53 -4.67 12.70
C ARG A 150 6.16 -3.37 12.23
N LEU A 151 7.23 -3.42 11.43
CA LEU A 151 7.89 -2.23 10.90
C LEU A 151 6.96 -1.40 10.02
N VAL A 152 6.17 -2.06 9.16
CA VAL A 152 5.14 -1.40 8.34
C VAL A 152 4.10 -0.72 9.23
N MET A 153 3.64 -1.41 10.27
CA MET A 153 2.68 -0.83 11.22
C MET A 153 3.25 0.36 11.99
N ASP A 154 4.52 0.31 12.39
CA ASP A 154 5.17 1.43 13.05
C ASP A 154 5.21 2.67 12.13
N VAL A 155 5.45 2.50 10.83
CA VAL A 155 5.39 3.58 9.84
C VAL A 155 3.97 4.14 9.69
N THR A 156 2.96 3.28 9.54
CA THR A 156 1.57 3.73 9.36
C THR A 156 1.02 4.42 10.60
N MET A 157 1.33 3.92 11.80
CA MET A 157 0.95 4.56 13.07
C MET A 157 1.66 5.92 13.25
N ALA A 158 2.94 6.01 12.86
CA ALA A 158 3.67 7.27 12.87
C ALA A 158 3.06 8.27 11.86
N ALA A 159 2.61 7.79 10.70
CA ALA A 159 1.93 8.61 9.71
C ALA A 159 0.61 9.18 10.26
N ASP A 160 -0.21 8.36 10.90
CA ASP A 160 -1.45 8.82 11.52
C ASP A 160 -1.18 9.87 12.60
N ARG A 161 -0.25 9.59 13.50
CA ARG A 161 0.15 10.54 14.54
C ARG A 161 0.72 11.84 13.96
N SER A 162 1.51 11.75 12.89
CA SER A 162 2.04 12.93 12.21
C SER A 162 0.93 13.77 11.58
N ALA A 163 -0.03 13.14 10.94
CA ALA A 163 -1.16 13.82 10.31
C ALA A 163 -2.08 14.52 11.36
N GLU A 164 -2.26 13.91 12.52
CA GLU A 164 -3.03 14.49 13.64
C GLU A 164 -2.33 15.68 14.28
N THR A 165 -1.01 15.61 14.45
CA THR A 165 -0.24 16.62 15.20
C THR A 165 0.39 17.68 14.30
N GLY A 166 0.52 17.43 13.00
CA GLY A 166 1.26 18.27 12.05
C GLY A 166 2.78 18.23 12.25
N GLN A 167 3.29 17.27 13.03
CA GLN A 167 4.70 17.17 13.38
C GLN A 167 5.36 15.94 12.77
N VAL A 168 6.68 16.00 12.59
CA VAL A 168 7.47 14.81 12.25
C VAL A 168 7.48 13.84 13.42
N VAL A 169 7.34 12.55 13.14
CA VAL A 169 7.42 11.48 14.14
C VAL A 169 8.71 10.68 13.92
N GLU A 170 9.52 10.57 14.96
CA GLU A 170 10.73 9.73 14.94
C GLU A 170 10.39 8.25 15.20
N LEU A 171 11.11 7.36 14.55
CA LEU A 171 10.99 5.91 14.72
C LEU A 171 12.25 5.33 15.43
N PRO A 172 12.10 4.26 16.21
CA PRO A 172 10.83 3.61 16.59
C PRO A 172 9.98 4.53 17.48
N ILE A 173 8.67 4.38 17.39
CA ILE A 173 7.76 5.14 18.25
C ILE A 173 8.09 4.81 19.71
N ARG A 174 8.60 5.81 20.45
CA ARG A 174 8.87 5.69 21.87
C ARG A 174 7.66 6.23 22.64
N GLY A 175 7.05 5.40 23.45
CA GLY A 175 5.90 5.73 24.28
C GLY A 175 4.89 4.61 24.31
N ASP A 176 4.03 4.61 25.30
CA ASP A 176 2.99 3.60 25.46
C ASP A 176 2.09 3.58 24.21
N ILE A 177 2.06 2.44 23.57
CA ILE A 177 1.03 2.13 22.58
C ILE A 177 -0.20 1.83 23.42
N PRO A 178 -1.32 2.57 23.26
CA PRO A 178 -2.53 2.32 24.00
C PRO A 178 -3.10 0.92 23.74
#